data_fa905ea4e5b1159e95131cc65a1b79d3
#
_entry.id   fa905ea4e5b1159e95131cc65a1b79d3
#
_cell.length_a   1.000
_cell.length_b   1.000
_cell.length_c   1.000
_cell.angle_alpha   90.00
_cell.angle_beta   90.00
_cell.angle_gamma   90.00
#
_symmetry.space_group_name_H-M   'P 1'
#
loop_
_entity.id
_entity.type
_entity.pdbx_description
1 polymer ?
#
loop_
_entity_poly.entity_id
_entity_poly.type
_entity_poly.pdbx_seq_one_letter_code
_entity_poly.pdbx_strand_id
1 'polypeptide(L)'
;MKLNRREFLALTGKTAAGAVIFAACGLPERELIVQSPVEMPEDLVRGEDAWYATSMGDFTNGDGVLIRVMEGRAKKIEGNPDHPVNRGKSTARYDSVLQLLYHPDRLQEPMLRYSKNGNLVNTTWDEADNRFRNALTNADGAMTIVTNPIRGHLGSVAEKFAAQYNGKYMTFDPTEQGVLHGAVKSVLGQDQLPTFDISHAHTVLSFGADWLGTWGSPAQFGVKYGEFRSQSDRGYLIHAEPRMSLTAAAADLWLAPKPGTEGDLALGIASIIINEGLATQESISNFNTILPDGLDGYSVAQVSNRTGISGDRIEKAARHFANHTCLLYTSDAADERSSVDLGGRRII
;
A
#
# COMPACT_ATOMS: atom_id res chain seq x y z
N MET A 1 -21.35 26.47 -33.93
CA MET A 1 -21.04 26.25 -35.37
C MET A 1 -22.16 25.35 -35.90
N LYS A 2 -23.03 25.85 -36.77
CA LYS A 2 -24.11 25.03 -37.35
C LYS A 2 -23.62 24.51 -38.69
N LEU A 3 -23.28 23.23 -38.74
CA LEU A 3 -22.93 22.53 -39.97
C LEU A 3 -24.19 22.32 -40.82
N ASN A 4 -24.14 22.66 -42.10
CA ASN A 4 -25.21 22.32 -43.03
C ASN A 4 -25.06 20.84 -43.49
N ARG A 5 -26.14 20.26 -44.04
CA ARG A 5 -26.17 18.83 -44.46
C ARG A 5 -25.05 18.47 -45.44
N ARG A 6 -24.66 19.39 -46.29
CA ARG A 6 -23.62 19.17 -47.31
C ARG A 6 -22.21 19.15 -46.69
N GLU A 7 -21.97 20.00 -45.69
CA GLU A 7 -20.71 20.03 -44.92
C GLU A 7 -20.58 18.78 -44.03
N PHE A 8 -21.69 18.32 -43.45
CA PHE A 8 -21.72 17.07 -42.68
C PHE A 8 -21.39 15.88 -43.58
N LEU A 9 -21.99 15.74 -44.75
CA LEU A 9 -21.73 14.65 -45.68
C LEU A 9 -20.27 14.70 -46.22
N ALA A 10 -19.75 15.90 -46.49
CA ALA A 10 -18.37 16.07 -46.91
C ALA A 10 -17.37 15.70 -45.82
N LEU A 11 -17.71 16.01 -44.55
CA LEU A 11 -16.88 15.61 -43.38
C LEU A 11 -16.91 14.10 -43.21
N THR A 12 -18.09 13.47 -43.29
CA THR A 12 -18.28 12.02 -43.16
C THR A 12 -17.57 11.26 -44.29
N GLY A 13 -17.61 11.79 -45.53
CA GLY A 13 -16.87 11.22 -46.64
C GLY A 13 -15.36 11.28 -46.49
N LYS A 14 -14.82 12.36 -45.92
CA LYS A 14 -13.40 12.51 -45.64
C LYS A 14 -12.96 11.60 -44.48
N THR A 15 -13.77 11.42 -43.45
CA THR A 15 -13.48 10.51 -42.35
C THR A 15 -13.57 9.05 -42.79
N ALA A 16 -14.53 8.67 -43.64
CA ALA A 16 -14.60 7.31 -44.19
C ALA A 16 -13.41 7.01 -45.09
N ALA A 17 -12.98 7.94 -45.95
CA ALA A 17 -11.78 7.78 -46.76
C ALA A 17 -10.51 7.70 -45.88
N GLY A 18 -10.43 8.49 -44.81
CA GLY A 18 -9.38 8.39 -43.81
C GLY A 18 -9.32 7.03 -43.12
N ALA A 19 -10.48 6.48 -42.72
CA ALA A 19 -10.59 5.16 -42.10
C ALA A 19 -10.16 4.03 -43.04
N VAL A 20 -10.49 4.13 -44.33
CA VAL A 20 -10.05 3.16 -45.35
C VAL A 20 -8.53 3.23 -45.57
N ILE A 21 -7.94 4.42 -45.58
CA ILE A 21 -6.50 4.59 -45.67
C ILE A 21 -5.78 4.04 -44.44
N PHE A 22 -6.33 4.26 -43.22
CA PHE A 22 -5.78 3.67 -42.00
C PHE A 22 -5.93 2.13 -41.96
N ALA A 23 -7.01 1.58 -42.51
CA ALA A 23 -7.18 0.13 -42.61
C ALA A 23 -6.29 -0.49 -43.69
N ALA A 24 -5.94 0.28 -44.77
CA ALA A 24 -5.05 -0.19 -45.84
C ALA A 24 -3.56 -0.05 -45.47
N CYS A 25 -3.18 0.85 -44.56
CA CYS A 25 -1.88 0.84 -43.92
C CYS A 25 -1.97 -0.22 -42.80
N GLY A 26 -1.94 -1.50 -43.18
CA GLY A 26 -1.86 -2.58 -42.23
C GLY A 26 -0.73 -2.31 -41.25
N LEU A 27 -1.08 -2.13 -39.98
CA LEU A 27 -0.10 -2.28 -38.93
C LEU A 27 0.58 -3.61 -39.21
N PRO A 28 1.92 -3.66 -39.29
CA PRO A 28 2.58 -4.94 -39.46
C PRO A 28 2.07 -5.83 -38.33
N GLU A 29 1.38 -6.90 -38.68
CA GLU A 29 1.13 -8.00 -37.78
C GLU A 29 2.50 -8.56 -37.35
N ARG A 30 3.18 -7.85 -36.51
CA ARG A 30 4.13 -8.46 -35.62
C ARG A 30 3.25 -9.17 -34.60
N GLU A 31 2.83 -10.35 -34.93
CA GLU A 31 2.47 -11.32 -33.92
C GLU A 31 3.68 -11.49 -33.02
N LEU A 32 3.73 -10.70 -31.99
CA LEU A 32 4.49 -11.04 -30.81
C LEU A 32 3.78 -12.26 -30.22
N ILE A 33 4.08 -13.43 -30.83
CA ILE A 33 3.70 -14.72 -30.25
C ILE A 33 4.59 -14.87 -29.02
N VAL A 34 4.20 -14.25 -27.92
CA VAL A 34 4.73 -14.56 -26.61
C VAL A 34 4.11 -15.90 -26.24
N GLN A 35 4.83 -16.98 -26.52
CA GLN A 35 4.41 -18.30 -26.01
C GLN A 35 4.49 -18.26 -24.50
N SER A 36 3.37 -18.60 -23.83
CA SER A 36 3.39 -18.86 -22.42
C SER A 36 4.33 -20.04 -22.15
N PRO A 37 5.28 -19.96 -21.22
CA PRO A 37 6.13 -21.09 -20.87
C PRO A 37 5.37 -22.19 -20.12
N VAL A 38 4.12 -21.97 -19.81
CA VAL A 38 3.24 -22.93 -19.11
C VAL A 38 2.53 -23.77 -20.15
N GLU A 39 2.66 -25.08 -20.05
CA GLU A 39 1.81 -26.02 -20.81
C GLU A 39 0.34 -25.70 -20.54
N MET A 40 -0.47 -25.65 -21.60
CA MET A 40 -1.89 -25.41 -21.45
C MET A 40 -2.51 -26.54 -20.64
N PRO A 41 -3.22 -26.25 -19.55
CA PRO A 41 -4.00 -27.26 -18.84
C PRO A 41 -4.96 -27.95 -19.78
N GLU A 42 -5.16 -29.27 -19.63
CA GLU A 42 -6.03 -30.10 -20.49
C GLU A 42 -7.49 -29.61 -20.52
N ASP A 43 -7.91 -28.89 -19.49
CA ASP A 43 -9.28 -28.37 -19.30
C ASP A 43 -9.55 -27.02 -19.97
N LEU A 44 -8.55 -26.38 -20.61
CA LEU A 44 -8.74 -25.08 -21.24
C LEU A 44 -9.47 -25.20 -22.58
N VAL A 45 -10.69 -24.65 -22.62
CA VAL A 45 -11.46 -24.52 -23.86
C VAL A 45 -10.90 -23.33 -24.66
N ARG A 46 -10.59 -23.58 -25.95
CA ARG A 46 -10.10 -22.53 -26.85
C ARG A 46 -11.14 -21.46 -27.05
N GLY A 47 -10.70 -20.20 -26.91
CA GLY A 47 -11.56 -19.03 -27.08
C GLY A 47 -12.41 -18.67 -25.87
N GLU A 48 -12.37 -19.45 -24.78
CA GLU A 48 -13.02 -19.11 -23.52
C GLU A 48 -12.02 -18.59 -22.49
N ASP A 49 -12.46 -17.63 -21.69
CA ASP A 49 -11.67 -17.07 -20.60
C ASP A 49 -11.78 -17.95 -19.35
N ALA A 50 -10.65 -18.26 -18.74
CA ALA A 50 -10.58 -18.85 -17.42
C ALA A 50 -10.17 -17.78 -16.39
N TRP A 51 -10.80 -17.79 -15.21
CA TRP A 51 -10.52 -16.85 -14.14
C TRP A 51 -9.93 -17.59 -12.94
N TYR A 52 -8.80 -17.10 -12.47
CA TYR A 52 -8.07 -17.67 -11.34
C TYR A 52 -7.99 -16.68 -10.19
N ALA A 53 -8.47 -17.10 -9.03
CA ALA A 53 -8.35 -16.33 -7.81
C ALA A 53 -6.95 -16.50 -7.20
N THR A 54 -6.33 -15.39 -6.84
CA THR A 54 -5.05 -15.38 -6.12
C THR A 54 -4.94 -14.13 -5.25
N SER A 55 -3.82 -13.96 -4.58
CA SER A 55 -3.53 -12.75 -3.81
C SER A 55 -2.33 -12.02 -4.39
N MET A 56 -2.39 -10.70 -4.35
CA MET A 56 -1.31 -9.79 -4.71
C MET A 56 -1.12 -8.73 -3.63
N GLY A 57 0.02 -8.11 -3.61
CA GLY A 57 0.35 -7.04 -2.69
C GLY A 57 1.78 -7.16 -2.22
N ASP A 58 2.21 -6.18 -1.44
CA ASP A 58 3.42 -6.33 -0.65
C ASP A 58 3.14 -7.42 0.38
N PHE A 59 4.11 -8.24 0.65
CA PHE A 59 4.00 -9.46 1.50
C PHE A 59 3.33 -9.25 2.86
N THR A 60 3.08 -7.99 3.24
CA THR A 60 2.39 -7.61 4.48
C THR A 60 0.87 -7.49 4.35
N ASN A 61 0.35 -7.20 3.15
CA ASN A 61 -1.07 -6.98 2.90
C ASN A 61 -1.45 -7.67 1.58
N GLY A 62 -2.02 -8.87 1.67
CA GLY A 62 -2.50 -9.57 0.49
C GLY A 62 -3.88 -9.05 0.07
N ASP A 63 -3.98 -8.40 -1.09
CA ASP A 63 -5.26 -8.10 -1.72
C ASP A 63 -5.68 -9.26 -2.62
N GLY A 64 -6.95 -9.60 -2.60
CA GLY A 64 -7.49 -10.66 -3.45
C GLY A 64 -7.70 -10.17 -4.88
N VAL A 65 -7.21 -10.93 -5.84
CA VAL A 65 -7.37 -10.61 -7.25
C VAL A 65 -7.88 -11.81 -8.05
N LEU A 66 -8.53 -11.52 -9.16
CA LEU A 66 -8.91 -12.46 -10.18
C LEU A 66 -8.06 -12.21 -11.42
N ILE A 67 -7.39 -13.23 -11.90
CA ILE A 67 -6.58 -13.17 -13.12
C ILE A 67 -7.34 -13.83 -14.24
N ARG A 68 -7.64 -13.04 -15.27
CA ARG A 68 -8.20 -13.53 -16.53
C ARG A 68 -7.11 -14.15 -17.36
N VAL A 69 -7.29 -15.41 -17.68
CA VAL A 69 -6.38 -16.19 -18.52
C VAL A 69 -7.10 -16.61 -19.78
N MET A 70 -6.51 -16.37 -20.93
CA MET A 70 -6.99 -16.79 -22.23
C MET A 70 -5.91 -17.60 -22.94
N GLU A 71 -6.21 -18.82 -23.30
CA GLU A 71 -5.26 -19.73 -23.96
C GLU A 71 -3.89 -19.80 -23.28
N GLY A 72 -3.89 -19.97 -21.96
CA GLY A 72 -2.68 -20.04 -21.14
C GLY A 72 -1.97 -18.71 -20.89
N ARG A 73 -2.53 -17.57 -21.34
CA ARG A 73 -1.95 -16.24 -21.14
C ARG A 73 -2.77 -15.41 -20.17
N ALA A 74 -2.12 -14.89 -19.16
CA ALA A 74 -2.73 -13.89 -18.29
C ALA A 74 -2.92 -12.57 -19.06
N LYS A 75 -4.15 -12.10 -19.14
CA LYS A 75 -4.56 -10.94 -19.95
C LYS A 75 -4.98 -9.73 -19.12
N LYS A 76 -5.56 -9.97 -17.94
CA LYS A 76 -6.08 -8.91 -17.08
C LYS A 76 -6.03 -9.34 -15.62
N ILE A 77 -5.91 -8.36 -14.75
CA ILE A 77 -6.02 -8.52 -13.29
C ILE A 77 -7.17 -7.64 -12.84
N GLU A 78 -8.08 -8.20 -12.05
CA GLU A 78 -9.19 -7.48 -11.43
C GLU A 78 -9.20 -7.76 -9.93
N GLY A 79 -9.76 -6.85 -9.13
CA GLY A 79 -9.96 -7.12 -7.71
C GLY A 79 -10.99 -8.23 -7.51
N ASN A 80 -10.74 -9.13 -6.56
CA ASN A 80 -11.71 -10.17 -6.21
C ASN A 80 -12.82 -9.58 -5.33
N PRO A 81 -14.09 -9.56 -5.80
CA PRO A 81 -15.20 -9.00 -5.04
C PRO A 81 -15.48 -9.75 -3.72
N ASP A 82 -15.15 -11.03 -3.65
CA ASP A 82 -15.37 -11.87 -2.47
C ASP A 82 -14.24 -11.74 -1.43
N HIS A 83 -13.17 -11.00 -1.76
CA HIS A 83 -12.06 -10.82 -0.83
C HIS A 83 -12.38 -9.74 0.20
N PRO A 84 -12.26 -10.02 1.53
CA PRO A 84 -12.72 -9.13 2.59
C PRO A 84 -11.94 -7.82 2.70
N VAL A 85 -10.69 -7.79 2.23
CA VAL A 85 -9.81 -6.63 2.36
C VAL A 85 -10.11 -5.59 1.28
N ASN A 86 -9.95 -5.94 0.02
CA ASN A 86 -10.07 -5.01 -1.10
C ASN A 86 -11.43 -5.00 -1.79
N ARG A 87 -12.33 -5.94 -1.47
CA ARG A 87 -13.73 -5.98 -1.90
C ARG A 87 -13.94 -5.64 -3.38
N GLY A 88 -13.20 -6.31 -4.26
CA GLY A 88 -13.29 -6.12 -5.71
C GLY A 88 -12.51 -4.92 -6.26
N LYS A 89 -11.81 -4.17 -5.43
CA LYS A 89 -10.99 -3.04 -5.90
C LYS A 89 -9.57 -3.49 -6.22
N SER A 90 -8.97 -2.81 -7.19
CA SER A 90 -7.62 -3.05 -7.67
C SER A 90 -6.86 -1.73 -7.79
N THR A 91 -5.57 -1.80 -8.00
CA THR A 91 -4.71 -0.64 -8.24
C THR A 91 -3.97 -0.82 -9.57
N ALA A 92 -3.56 0.28 -10.19
CA ALA A 92 -2.73 0.24 -11.40
C ALA A 92 -1.44 -0.55 -11.21
N ARG A 93 -0.95 -0.66 -9.97
CA ARG A 93 0.22 -1.47 -9.62
C ARG A 93 -0.03 -2.96 -9.89
N TYR A 94 -1.22 -3.48 -9.60
CA TYR A 94 -1.56 -4.88 -9.89
C TYR A 94 -1.67 -5.15 -11.38
N ASP A 95 -2.27 -4.23 -12.14
CA ASP A 95 -2.33 -4.34 -13.59
C ASP A 95 -0.92 -4.39 -14.21
N SER A 96 0.04 -3.64 -13.65
CA SER A 96 1.42 -3.64 -14.13
C SER A 96 2.19 -4.94 -13.90
N VAL A 97 1.72 -5.82 -13.01
CA VAL A 97 2.37 -7.12 -12.73
C VAL A 97 2.35 -8.01 -13.97
N LEU A 98 1.36 -7.87 -14.85
CA LEU A 98 1.35 -8.59 -16.13
C LEU A 98 2.60 -8.26 -16.98
N GLN A 99 3.07 -7.02 -16.94
CA GLN A 99 4.29 -6.62 -17.64
C GLN A 99 5.53 -7.31 -17.05
N LEU A 100 5.58 -7.51 -15.74
CA LEU A 100 6.67 -8.25 -15.09
C LEU A 100 6.64 -9.74 -15.46
N LEU A 101 5.44 -10.32 -15.59
CA LEU A 101 5.29 -11.72 -15.98
C LEU A 101 5.85 -11.99 -17.39
N TYR A 102 5.63 -11.05 -18.31
CA TYR A 102 6.03 -11.16 -19.72
C TYR A 102 7.23 -10.28 -20.08
N HIS A 103 7.98 -9.81 -19.08
CA HIS A 103 9.13 -8.98 -19.34
C HIS A 103 10.23 -9.74 -20.10
N PRO A 104 10.82 -9.18 -21.18
CA PRO A 104 11.82 -9.88 -21.98
C PRO A 104 13.09 -10.23 -21.20
N ASP A 105 13.46 -9.43 -20.20
CA ASP A 105 14.64 -9.67 -19.37
C ASP A 105 14.35 -10.55 -18.14
N ARG A 106 13.15 -11.12 -18.06
CA ARG A 106 12.82 -12.06 -16.99
C ARG A 106 13.70 -13.29 -17.10
N LEU A 107 14.25 -13.73 -15.95
CA LEU A 107 14.99 -14.99 -15.87
C LEU A 107 14.11 -16.16 -16.32
N GLN A 108 14.56 -16.90 -17.33
CA GLN A 108 13.84 -18.05 -17.90
C GLN A 108 14.30 -19.37 -17.28
N GLU A 109 15.57 -19.43 -16.89
CA GLU A 109 16.27 -20.61 -16.41
C GLU A 109 17.11 -20.28 -15.18
N PRO A 110 17.48 -21.28 -14.37
CA PRO A 110 18.44 -21.07 -13.29
C PRO A 110 19.79 -20.65 -13.85
N MET A 111 20.48 -19.78 -13.13
CA MET A 111 21.78 -19.25 -13.54
C MET A 111 22.80 -19.41 -12.44
N LEU A 112 24.02 -19.74 -12.81
CA LEU A 112 25.15 -19.87 -11.91
C LEU A 112 26.28 -18.92 -12.27
N ARG A 113 27.02 -18.50 -11.24
CA ARG A 113 28.28 -17.78 -11.39
C ARG A 113 29.40 -18.65 -10.83
N TYR A 114 30.32 -19.03 -11.68
CA TYR A 114 31.41 -19.93 -11.31
C TYR A 114 32.60 -19.25 -10.62
N SER A 115 32.73 -17.94 -10.75
CA SER A 115 33.75 -17.14 -10.06
C SER A 115 33.18 -15.80 -9.59
N LYS A 116 33.80 -15.19 -8.57
CA LYS A 116 33.32 -13.94 -7.95
C LYS A 116 33.05 -12.81 -8.95
N ASN A 117 33.87 -12.72 -10.01
CA ASN A 117 33.76 -11.69 -11.05
C ASN A 117 33.30 -12.24 -12.41
N GLY A 118 32.88 -13.51 -12.46
CA GLY A 118 32.39 -14.14 -13.67
C GLY A 118 30.99 -13.70 -14.05
N ASN A 119 30.62 -13.95 -15.31
CA ASN A 119 29.25 -13.74 -15.77
C ASN A 119 28.32 -14.83 -15.21
N LEU A 120 27.04 -14.50 -15.10
CA LEU A 120 26.00 -15.48 -14.91
C LEU A 120 25.83 -16.29 -16.20
N VAL A 121 25.76 -17.61 -16.08
CA VAL A 121 25.52 -18.54 -17.18
C VAL A 121 24.36 -19.45 -16.85
N ASN A 122 23.58 -19.84 -17.83
CA ASN A 122 22.47 -20.76 -17.66
C ASN A 122 22.96 -22.12 -17.19
N THR A 123 22.16 -22.77 -16.35
CA THR A 123 22.42 -24.09 -15.82
C THR A 123 21.12 -24.90 -15.75
N THR A 124 21.23 -26.15 -15.36
CA THR A 124 20.06 -26.99 -15.10
C THR A 124 19.57 -26.84 -13.66
N TRP A 125 18.31 -27.15 -13.42
CA TRP A 125 17.74 -27.21 -12.08
C TRP A 125 18.49 -28.24 -11.20
N ASP A 126 18.85 -29.39 -11.75
CA ASP A 126 19.57 -30.44 -11.01
C ASP A 126 20.94 -29.93 -10.51
N GLU A 127 21.68 -29.20 -11.35
CA GLU A 127 22.95 -28.60 -10.92
C GLU A 127 22.75 -27.51 -9.89
N ALA A 128 21.76 -26.62 -10.10
CA ALA A 128 21.44 -25.55 -9.15
C ALA A 128 21.06 -26.12 -7.78
N ASP A 129 20.18 -27.12 -7.74
CA ASP A 129 19.75 -27.80 -6.52
C ASP A 129 20.89 -28.51 -5.82
N ASN A 130 21.73 -29.23 -6.56
CA ASN A 130 22.88 -29.92 -5.99
C ASN A 130 23.87 -28.93 -5.34
N ARG A 131 24.16 -27.81 -6.01
CA ARG A 131 25.01 -26.76 -5.44
C ARG A 131 24.39 -26.13 -4.21
N PHE A 132 23.09 -25.84 -4.26
CA PHE A 132 22.37 -25.27 -3.13
C PHE A 132 22.38 -26.20 -1.92
N ARG A 133 22.08 -27.49 -2.10
CA ARG A 133 22.14 -28.52 -1.04
C ARG A 133 23.54 -28.63 -0.45
N ASN A 134 24.56 -28.67 -1.30
CA ASN A 134 25.94 -28.72 -0.83
C ASN A 134 26.35 -27.48 -0.04
N ALA A 135 25.91 -26.29 -0.50
CA ALA A 135 26.17 -25.06 0.23
C ALA A 135 25.49 -25.05 1.59
N LEU A 136 24.23 -25.51 1.69
CA LEU A 136 23.53 -25.64 2.97
C LEU A 136 24.18 -26.59 3.92
N THR A 137 24.60 -27.76 3.44
CA THR A 137 25.27 -28.79 4.25
C THR A 137 26.62 -28.29 4.80
N ASN A 138 27.34 -27.51 3.98
CA ASN A 138 28.65 -26.99 4.35
C ASN A 138 28.60 -25.66 5.12
N ALA A 139 27.44 -25.08 5.27
CA ALA A 139 27.27 -23.75 5.91
C ALA A 139 27.50 -23.82 7.44
N ASP A 140 27.31 -24.98 8.06
CA ASP A 140 27.49 -25.21 9.49
C ASP A 140 26.89 -24.10 10.39
N GLY A 141 25.66 -23.75 10.11
CA GLY A 141 24.94 -22.67 10.81
C GLY A 141 25.24 -21.23 10.33
N ALA A 142 26.18 -21.03 9.41
CA ALA A 142 26.51 -19.73 8.84
C ALA A 142 25.51 -19.29 7.73
N MET A 143 24.27 -19.76 7.80
CA MET A 143 23.19 -19.41 6.84
C MET A 143 22.29 -18.34 7.44
N THR A 144 21.93 -17.35 6.63
CA THR A 144 20.89 -16.39 6.97
C THR A 144 19.89 -16.27 5.81
N ILE A 145 18.61 -16.44 6.12
CA ILE A 145 17.52 -16.15 5.19
C ILE A 145 17.06 -14.73 5.48
N VAL A 146 17.08 -13.87 4.48
CA VAL A 146 16.57 -12.51 4.56
C VAL A 146 15.39 -12.38 3.60
N THR A 147 14.26 -11.95 4.10
CA THR A 147 13.05 -11.71 3.30
C THR A 147 12.47 -10.34 3.62
N ASN A 148 11.58 -9.85 2.77
CA ASN A 148 10.62 -8.83 3.20
C ASN A 148 9.75 -9.41 4.33
N PRO A 149 9.09 -8.58 5.14
CA PRO A 149 8.14 -9.08 6.13
C PRO A 149 7.06 -9.95 5.44
N ILE A 150 7.05 -11.22 5.77
CA ILE A 150 6.11 -12.20 5.21
C ILE A 150 5.16 -12.64 6.32
N ARG A 151 3.87 -12.53 6.07
CA ARG A 151 2.82 -13.03 6.96
C ARG A 151 2.35 -14.42 6.54
N GLY A 152 1.83 -15.18 7.50
CA GLY A 152 1.24 -16.49 7.24
C GLY A 152 2.25 -17.61 7.06
N HIS A 153 1.86 -18.65 6.33
CA HIS A 153 2.59 -19.91 6.24
C HIS A 153 4.00 -19.81 5.65
N LEU A 154 4.20 -18.91 4.70
CA LEU A 154 5.51 -18.78 4.03
C LEU A 154 6.59 -18.29 5.02
N GLY A 155 6.25 -17.34 5.90
CA GLY A 155 7.15 -16.91 6.97
C GLY A 155 7.54 -18.07 7.90
N SER A 156 6.55 -18.85 8.32
CA SER A 156 6.80 -20.05 9.16
C SER A 156 7.64 -21.10 8.45
N VAL A 157 7.49 -21.25 7.13
CA VAL A 157 8.33 -22.16 6.34
C VAL A 157 9.78 -21.66 6.31
N ALA A 158 9.98 -20.35 6.05
CA ALA A 158 11.33 -19.76 6.04
C ALA A 158 12.03 -19.89 7.40
N GLU A 159 11.29 -19.64 8.49
CA GLU A 159 11.81 -19.81 9.85
C GLU A 159 12.21 -21.26 10.16
N LYS A 160 11.31 -22.23 9.88
CA LYS A 160 11.59 -23.65 10.07
C LYS A 160 12.74 -24.15 9.19
N PHE A 161 12.80 -23.65 7.96
CA PHE A 161 13.91 -24.00 7.06
C PHE A 161 15.25 -23.46 7.59
N ALA A 162 15.31 -22.22 8.06
CA ALA A 162 16.51 -21.68 8.69
C ALA A 162 16.92 -22.51 9.92
N ALA A 163 15.96 -22.83 10.79
CA ALA A 163 16.19 -23.65 11.98
C ALA A 163 16.73 -25.06 11.65
N GLN A 164 16.24 -25.68 10.56
CA GLN A 164 16.69 -26.99 10.11
C GLN A 164 18.21 -27.05 9.85
N TYR A 165 18.79 -25.94 9.43
CA TYR A 165 20.22 -25.81 9.13
C TYR A 165 20.99 -24.99 10.17
N ASN A 166 20.46 -24.84 11.39
CA ASN A 166 21.02 -24.00 12.46
C ASN A 166 21.27 -22.55 12.02
N GLY A 167 20.60 -22.11 10.97
CA GLY A 167 20.71 -20.77 10.40
C GLY A 167 19.82 -19.74 11.09
N LYS A 168 19.85 -18.52 10.59
CA LYS A 168 19.02 -17.40 11.07
C LYS A 168 17.98 -17.01 10.03
N TYR A 169 16.78 -16.66 10.50
CA TYR A 169 15.78 -16.00 9.70
C TYR A 169 15.64 -14.55 10.18
N MET A 170 15.62 -13.61 9.26
CA MET A 170 15.39 -12.20 9.55
C MET A 170 14.60 -11.54 8.43
N THR A 171 13.82 -10.54 8.79
CA THR A 171 13.07 -9.73 7.84
C THR A 171 13.76 -8.38 7.66
N PHE A 172 13.74 -7.88 6.43
CA PHE A 172 14.15 -6.53 6.11
C PHE A 172 12.96 -5.78 5.54
N ASP A 173 12.54 -4.72 6.22
CA ASP A 173 11.43 -3.86 5.77
C ASP A 173 12.00 -2.57 5.17
N PRO A 174 11.99 -2.45 3.83
CA PRO A 174 12.46 -1.24 3.16
C PRO A 174 11.47 -0.06 3.28
N THR A 175 10.25 -0.30 3.78
CA THR A 175 9.19 0.71 3.91
C THR A 175 9.12 1.32 5.30
N GLU A 176 10.06 0.98 6.19
CA GLU A 176 10.22 1.51 7.54
C GLU A 176 8.99 1.37 8.47
N GLN A 177 8.15 0.37 8.25
CA GLN A 177 7.06 0.06 9.20
C GLN A 177 7.59 -0.27 10.61
N GLY A 178 8.87 -0.57 10.72
CA GLY A 178 9.55 -0.81 11.99
C GLY A 178 9.45 0.35 12.97
N VAL A 179 9.47 1.60 12.49
CA VAL A 179 9.31 2.79 13.34
C VAL A 179 7.91 2.85 13.92
N LEU A 180 6.88 2.64 13.09
CA LEU A 180 5.50 2.59 13.54
C LEU A 180 5.26 1.42 14.50
N HIS A 181 5.80 0.25 14.18
CA HIS A 181 5.72 -0.94 15.06
C HIS A 181 6.38 -0.68 16.43
N GLY A 182 7.57 -0.07 16.44
CA GLY A 182 8.25 0.33 17.66
C GLY A 182 7.44 1.34 18.50
N ALA A 183 6.81 2.31 17.84
CA ALA A 183 5.95 3.30 18.50
C ALA A 183 4.70 2.62 19.11
N VAL A 184 4.02 1.77 18.35
CA VAL A 184 2.85 1.01 18.84
C VAL A 184 3.23 0.14 20.04
N LYS A 185 4.37 -0.55 19.98
CA LYS A 185 4.86 -1.37 21.09
C LYS A 185 5.17 -0.52 22.32
N SER A 186 5.81 0.62 22.15
CA SER A 186 6.17 1.52 23.25
C SER A 186 4.97 2.20 23.89
N VAL A 187 4.00 2.65 23.09
CA VAL A 187 2.86 3.45 23.56
C VAL A 187 1.69 2.58 23.97
N LEU A 188 1.37 1.54 23.18
CA LEU A 188 0.20 0.69 23.41
C LEU A 188 0.54 -0.66 24.03
N GLY A 189 1.82 -0.99 24.21
CA GLY A 189 2.27 -2.29 24.73
C GLY A 189 1.98 -3.46 23.79
N GLN A 190 1.60 -3.23 22.55
CA GLN A 190 1.23 -4.25 21.58
C GLN A 190 2.36 -4.52 20.58
N ASP A 191 2.70 -5.78 20.38
CA ASP A 191 3.75 -6.21 19.43
C ASP A 191 3.17 -6.53 18.04
N GLN A 192 2.15 -5.81 17.62
CA GLN A 192 1.49 -5.95 16.33
C GLN A 192 1.01 -4.58 15.82
N LEU A 193 1.06 -4.37 14.50
CA LEU A 193 0.48 -3.17 13.91
C LEU A 193 -1.05 -3.25 13.95
N PRO A 194 -1.72 -2.20 14.41
CA PRO A 194 -3.17 -2.14 14.39
C PRO A 194 -3.71 -2.05 12.96
N THR A 195 -4.94 -2.52 12.78
CA THR A 195 -5.68 -2.25 11.55
C THR A 195 -6.34 -0.88 11.66
N PHE A 196 -6.02 0.01 10.71
CA PHE A 196 -6.61 1.34 10.69
C PHE A 196 -7.93 1.31 9.89
N ASP A 197 -9.03 1.54 10.58
CA ASP A 197 -10.32 1.71 9.95
C ASP A 197 -10.75 3.17 9.99
N ILE A 198 -10.76 3.80 8.81
CA ILE A 198 -11.13 5.20 8.62
C ILE A 198 -12.59 5.36 8.17
N SER A 199 -13.28 4.27 7.85
CA SER A 199 -14.60 4.31 7.19
C SER A 199 -15.67 5.03 8.01
N HIS A 200 -15.60 4.92 9.34
CA HIS A 200 -16.56 5.52 10.27
C HIS A 200 -16.03 6.76 11.01
N ALA A 201 -14.84 7.24 10.65
CA ALA A 201 -14.29 8.44 11.28
C ALA A 201 -14.97 9.71 10.75
N HIS A 202 -15.17 10.71 11.61
CA HIS A 202 -15.59 12.05 11.20
C HIS A 202 -14.39 12.89 10.76
N THR A 203 -13.27 12.77 11.46
CA THR A 203 -12.03 13.45 11.11
C THR A 203 -10.85 12.47 11.19
N VAL A 204 -10.02 12.48 10.17
CA VAL A 204 -8.76 11.75 10.14
C VAL A 204 -7.62 12.75 10.11
N LEU A 205 -6.68 12.64 11.05
CA LEU A 205 -5.42 13.36 11.05
C LEU A 205 -4.29 12.37 10.76
N SER A 206 -3.64 12.54 9.62
CA SER A 206 -2.67 11.59 9.06
C SER A 206 -1.31 12.27 8.88
N PHE A 207 -0.22 11.59 9.25
CA PHE A 207 1.15 12.07 9.13
C PHE A 207 1.97 11.14 8.25
N GLY A 208 2.43 11.61 7.09
CA GLY A 208 3.37 10.93 6.19
C GLY A 208 2.89 9.64 5.53
N ALA A 209 1.74 9.12 5.90
CA ALA A 209 1.23 7.87 5.39
C ALA A 209 0.42 8.09 4.09
N ASP A 210 1.02 7.82 2.92
CA ASP A 210 0.33 7.88 1.63
C ASP A 210 -0.53 6.62 1.41
N TRP A 211 -1.56 6.44 2.24
CA TRP A 211 -2.42 5.27 2.25
C TRP A 211 -3.36 5.14 1.05
N LEU A 212 -3.60 6.19 0.27
CA LEU A 212 -4.26 6.10 -1.03
C LEU A 212 -3.30 5.75 -2.18
N GLY A 213 -1.98 5.89 -1.98
CA GLY A 213 -0.99 5.65 -3.01
C GLY A 213 -0.11 4.43 -2.77
N THR A 214 0.65 4.43 -1.67
CA THR A 214 1.75 3.48 -1.49
C THR A 214 1.77 2.76 -0.14
N TRP A 215 1.12 3.30 0.89
CA TRP A 215 1.20 2.74 2.23
C TRP A 215 0.09 1.73 2.51
N GLY A 216 0.45 0.58 3.08
CA GLY A 216 -0.49 -0.49 3.39
C GLY A 216 -1.13 -1.09 2.13
N SER A 217 -2.45 -1.27 2.15
CA SER A 217 -3.24 -1.66 0.96
C SER A 217 -4.00 -0.45 0.42
N PRO A 218 -3.52 0.23 -0.64
CA PRO A 218 -4.24 1.35 -1.25
C PRO A 218 -5.62 0.95 -1.78
N ALA A 219 -5.81 -0.30 -2.20
CA ALA A 219 -7.11 -0.80 -2.61
C ALA A 219 -8.10 -0.85 -1.45
N GLN A 220 -7.69 -1.36 -0.29
CA GLN A 220 -8.49 -1.36 0.94
C GLN A 220 -8.81 0.07 1.41
N PHE A 221 -7.77 0.90 1.49
CA PHE A 221 -7.96 2.30 1.92
C PHE A 221 -8.82 3.08 0.95
N GLY A 222 -8.75 2.80 -0.35
CA GLY A 222 -9.64 3.41 -1.35
C GLY A 222 -11.11 3.08 -1.10
N VAL A 223 -11.43 1.83 -0.71
CA VAL A 223 -12.79 1.45 -0.29
C VAL A 223 -13.21 2.23 0.95
N LYS A 224 -12.39 2.17 2.00
CA LYS A 224 -12.68 2.85 3.27
C LYS A 224 -12.77 4.36 3.13
N TYR A 225 -11.97 4.95 2.25
CA TYR A 225 -12.05 6.38 1.92
C TYR A 225 -13.36 6.73 1.21
N GLY A 226 -13.83 5.88 0.30
CA GLY A 226 -15.15 6.05 -0.31
C GLY A 226 -16.27 6.06 0.74
N GLU A 227 -16.24 5.13 1.69
CA GLU A 227 -17.18 5.05 2.82
C GLU A 227 -17.06 6.29 3.72
N PHE A 228 -15.85 6.67 4.10
CA PHE A 228 -15.55 7.88 4.87
C PHE A 228 -16.13 9.16 4.24
N ARG A 229 -16.05 9.27 2.91
CA ARG A 229 -16.54 10.45 2.17
C ARG A 229 -18.04 10.42 1.87
N SER A 230 -18.69 9.27 1.92
CA SER A 230 -20.11 9.10 1.59
C SER A 230 -21.04 9.19 2.79
N GLN A 231 -20.51 9.39 4.00
CA GLN A 231 -21.33 9.60 5.19
C GLN A 231 -22.21 10.85 5.07
N SER A 232 -23.34 10.88 5.81
CA SER A 232 -24.22 12.06 5.89
C SER A 232 -23.49 13.31 6.40
N ASP A 233 -22.59 13.11 7.37
CA ASP A 233 -21.58 14.09 7.76
C ASP A 233 -20.26 13.66 7.12
N ARG A 234 -19.96 14.28 5.98
CA ARG A 234 -18.83 13.91 5.14
C ARG A 234 -17.53 13.99 5.91
N GLY A 235 -16.80 12.88 5.98
CA GLY A 235 -15.53 12.80 6.68
C GLY A 235 -14.51 13.86 6.23
N TYR A 236 -13.76 14.42 7.15
CA TYR A 236 -12.76 15.47 6.93
C TYR A 236 -11.34 14.92 7.10
N LEU A 237 -10.52 15.06 6.07
CA LEU A 237 -9.13 14.58 6.07
C LEU A 237 -8.14 15.72 6.23
N ILE A 238 -7.36 15.68 7.32
CA ILE A 238 -6.18 16.50 7.55
C ILE A 238 -4.97 15.62 7.28
N HIS A 239 -4.11 16.01 6.34
CA HIS A 239 -2.92 15.24 6.01
C HIS A 239 -1.66 16.10 6.07
N ALA A 240 -0.69 15.65 6.84
CA ALA A 240 0.60 16.31 7.03
C ALA A 240 1.69 15.50 6.29
N GLU A 241 2.19 16.03 5.18
CA GLU A 241 3.26 15.44 4.39
C GLU A 241 3.98 16.55 3.60
N PRO A 242 5.32 16.55 3.52
CA PRO A 242 6.07 17.54 2.73
C PRO A 242 5.75 17.51 1.24
N ARG A 243 5.44 16.33 0.73
CA ARG A 243 5.13 16.05 -0.67
C ARG A 243 3.61 15.98 -0.90
N MET A 244 3.14 16.47 -2.04
CA MET A 244 1.76 16.27 -2.45
C MET A 244 1.57 14.85 -3.04
N SER A 245 1.33 13.88 -2.17
CA SER A 245 0.96 12.51 -2.53
C SER A 245 -0.50 12.40 -2.97
N LEU A 246 -0.96 11.19 -3.33
CA LEU A 246 -2.39 10.96 -3.61
C LEU A 246 -3.24 11.24 -2.38
N THR A 247 -2.78 10.85 -1.19
CA THR A 247 -3.48 11.14 0.07
C THR A 247 -3.49 12.63 0.38
N ALA A 248 -2.38 13.33 0.17
CA ALA A 248 -2.30 14.79 0.34
C ALA A 248 -3.21 15.54 -0.64
N ALA A 249 -3.27 15.10 -1.90
CA ALA A 249 -4.14 15.69 -2.91
C ALA A 249 -5.64 15.48 -2.62
N ALA A 250 -5.98 14.40 -1.91
CA ALA A 250 -7.36 14.08 -1.50
C ALA A 250 -7.77 14.74 -0.17
N ALA A 251 -6.83 15.40 0.54
CA ALA A 251 -7.08 16.01 1.84
C ALA A 251 -7.91 17.30 1.73
N ASP A 252 -8.76 17.55 2.74
CA ASP A 252 -9.46 18.84 2.90
C ASP A 252 -8.53 19.91 3.46
N LEU A 253 -7.55 19.49 4.25
CA LEU A 253 -6.49 20.33 4.75
C LEU A 253 -5.14 19.61 4.62
N TRP A 254 -4.37 19.97 3.61
CA TRP A 254 -3.00 19.52 3.46
C TRP A 254 -2.05 20.46 4.18
N LEU A 255 -1.24 19.94 5.10
CA LEU A 255 -0.18 20.65 5.81
C LEU A 255 1.16 20.15 5.27
N ALA A 256 1.97 21.04 4.71
CA ALA A 256 3.28 20.70 4.16
C ALA A 256 4.41 21.14 5.12
N PRO A 257 4.74 20.34 6.14
CA PRO A 257 5.84 20.65 7.04
C PRO A 257 7.18 20.49 6.31
N LYS A 258 8.23 21.17 6.82
CA LYS A 258 9.59 20.85 6.40
C LYS A 258 9.90 19.38 6.73
N PRO A 259 10.59 18.63 5.85
CA PRO A 259 10.91 17.24 6.12
C PRO A 259 11.59 17.04 7.48
N GLY A 260 11.12 16.04 8.25
CA GLY A 260 11.63 15.72 9.58
C GLY A 260 11.05 16.56 10.73
N THR A 261 10.06 17.44 10.44
CA THR A 261 9.37 18.24 11.47
C THR A 261 7.92 17.83 11.70
N GLU A 262 7.52 16.68 11.20
CA GLU A 262 6.18 16.13 11.35
C GLU A 262 5.84 15.87 12.82
N GLY A 263 6.82 15.40 13.60
CA GLY A 263 6.69 15.22 15.05
C GLY A 263 6.47 16.55 15.79
N ASP A 264 7.19 17.62 15.41
CA ASP A 264 6.96 18.96 15.96
C ASP A 264 5.52 19.45 15.68
N LEU A 265 5.02 19.18 14.47
CA LEU A 265 3.65 19.55 14.11
C LEU A 265 2.63 18.76 14.96
N ALA A 266 2.83 17.46 15.15
CA ALA A 266 1.95 16.64 15.96
C ALA A 266 1.90 17.10 17.42
N LEU A 267 3.07 17.39 18.01
CA LEU A 267 3.16 17.92 19.39
C LEU A 267 2.60 19.34 19.51
N GLY A 268 2.76 20.17 18.48
CA GLY A 268 2.12 21.48 18.42
C GLY A 268 0.60 21.42 18.38
N ILE A 269 0.04 20.51 17.59
CA ILE A 269 -1.41 20.23 17.57
C ILE A 269 -1.89 19.77 18.95
N ALA A 270 -1.17 18.83 19.58
CA ALA A 270 -1.48 18.35 20.92
C ALA A 270 -1.42 19.49 21.97
N SER A 271 -0.42 20.36 21.87
CA SER A 271 -0.27 21.54 22.74
C SER A 271 -1.49 22.47 22.67
N ILE A 272 -1.98 22.76 21.48
CA ILE A 272 -3.18 23.59 21.29
C ILE A 272 -4.40 22.91 21.92
N ILE A 273 -4.60 21.63 21.64
CA ILE A 273 -5.74 20.85 22.13
C ILE A 273 -5.78 20.84 23.66
N ILE A 274 -4.64 20.64 24.31
CA ILE A 274 -4.54 20.62 25.77
C ILE A 274 -4.70 22.03 26.35
N ASN A 275 -4.02 23.04 25.83
CA ASN A 275 -4.04 24.41 26.36
C ASN A 275 -5.41 25.09 26.19
N GLU A 276 -6.15 24.75 25.13
CA GLU A 276 -7.51 25.26 24.90
C GLU A 276 -8.57 24.46 25.65
N GLY A 277 -8.19 23.43 26.43
CA GLY A 277 -9.12 22.61 27.21
C GLY A 277 -10.03 21.73 26.34
N LEU A 278 -9.61 21.38 25.13
CA LEU A 278 -10.37 20.58 24.17
C LEU A 278 -10.19 19.07 24.40
N ALA A 279 -9.24 18.67 25.25
CA ALA A 279 -8.99 17.27 25.61
C ALA A 279 -9.72 16.90 26.93
N THR A 280 -10.07 15.61 27.07
CA THR A 280 -10.57 15.08 28.35
C THR A 280 -9.44 14.98 29.37
N GLN A 281 -9.76 15.01 30.68
CA GLN A 281 -8.77 14.84 31.75
C GLN A 281 -8.05 13.48 31.65
N GLU A 282 -8.75 12.45 31.24
CA GLU A 282 -8.17 11.13 31.01
C GLU A 282 -7.14 11.14 29.87
N SER A 283 -7.48 11.77 28.75
CA SER A 283 -6.55 11.95 27.62
C SER A 283 -5.31 12.73 28.02
N ILE A 284 -5.45 13.78 28.83
CA ILE A 284 -4.33 14.58 29.33
C ILE A 284 -3.45 13.73 30.27
N SER A 285 -4.05 12.94 31.16
CA SER A 285 -3.32 12.06 32.07
C SER A 285 -2.52 11.00 31.32
N ASN A 286 -3.14 10.36 30.35
CA ASN A 286 -2.47 9.37 29.49
C ASN A 286 -1.34 10.00 28.69
N PHE A 287 -1.55 11.20 28.12
CA PHE A 287 -0.53 11.92 27.39
C PHE A 287 0.68 12.26 28.27
N ASN A 288 0.47 12.78 29.46
CA ASN A 288 1.53 13.11 30.42
C ASN A 288 2.33 11.88 30.89
N THR A 289 1.73 10.69 30.86
CA THR A 289 2.43 9.43 31.15
C THR A 289 3.40 9.07 30.02
N ILE A 290 3.04 9.36 28.75
CA ILE A 290 3.85 9.07 27.57
C ILE A 290 4.92 10.13 27.37
N LEU A 291 4.60 11.41 27.64
CA LEU A 291 5.49 12.57 27.48
C LEU A 291 5.60 13.34 28.80
N PRO A 292 6.35 12.81 29.78
CA PRO A 292 6.46 13.41 31.12
C PRO A 292 7.11 14.79 31.13
N ASP A 293 7.96 15.09 30.13
CA ASP A 293 8.61 16.42 29.98
C ASP A 293 7.64 17.51 29.48
N GLY A 294 6.41 17.13 29.18
CA GLY A 294 5.35 18.05 28.77
C GLY A 294 5.53 18.64 27.37
N LEU A 295 4.81 19.72 27.12
CA LEU A 295 4.75 20.38 25.81
C LEU A 295 5.45 21.77 25.82
N ASP A 296 6.35 21.98 26.77
CA ASP A 296 7.16 23.20 26.79
C ASP A 296 8.00 23.28 25.51
N GLY A 297 7.93 24.40 24.81
CA GLY A 297 8.62 24.56 23.53
C GLY A 297 7.80 24.23 22.30
N TYR A 298 6.52 23.85 22.43
CA TYR A 298 5.60 23.55 21.33
C TYR A 298 4.47 24.58 21.21
N SER A 299 4.74 25.84 21.49
CA SER A 299 3.80 26.93 21.21
C SER A 299 3.59 27.07 19.69
N VAL A 300 2.45 27.64 19.30
CA VAL A 300 2.09 27.83 17.88
C VAL A 300 3.20 28.55 17.11
N ALA A 301 3.77 29.61 17.70
CA ALA A 301 4.84 30.37 17.06
C ALA A 301 6.12 29.55 16.85
N GLN A 302 6.52 28.76 17.85
CA GLN A 302 7.71 27.91 17.78
C GLN A 302 7.52 26.77 16.74
N VAL A 303 6.37 26.11 16.75
CA VAL A 303 6.04 25.06 15.79
C VAL A 303 5.94 25.62 14.38
N SER A 304 5.28 26.77 14.20
CA SER A 304 5.21 27.46 12.90
C SER A 304 6.61 27.77 12.34
N ASN A 305 7.54 28.24 13.16
CA ASN A 305 8.90 28.52 12.74
C ASN A 305 9.67 27.26 12.33
N ARG A 306 9.55 26.18 13.11
CA ARG A 306 10.21 24.90 12.81
C ARG A 306 9.65 24.24 11.57
N THR A 307 8.33 24.11 11.48
CA THR A 307 7.64 23.39 10.41
C THR A 307 7.49 24.19 9.12
N GLY A 308 7.48 25.52 9.21
CA GLY A 308 7.18 26.42 8.10
C GLY A 308 5.68 26.54 7.77
N ILE A 309 4.80 25.95 8.59
CA ILE A 309 3.35 26.04 8.43
C ILE A 309 2.86 27.26 9.24
N SER A 310 1.96 28.07 8.67
CA SER A 310 1.39 29.21 9.38
C SER A 310 0.59 28.78 10.62
N GLY A 311 0.69 29.59 11.70
CA GLY A 311 0.00 29.33 12.96
C GLY A 311 -1.49 29.07 12.79
N ASP A 312 -2.19 29.89 11.99
CA ASP A 312 -3.63 29.75 11.71
C ASP A 312 -3.99 28.38 11.17
N ARG A 313 -3.14 27.79 10.32
CA ARG A 313 -3.38 26.45 9.75
C ARG A 313 -3.17 25.35 10.78
N ILE A 314 -2.19 25.51 11.67
CA ILE A 314 -1.93 24.58 12.77
C ILE A 314 -3.12 24.61 13.75
N GLU A 315 -3.56 25.81 14.15
CA GLU A 315 -4.72 25.99 15.01
C GLU A 315 -6.00 25.43 14.40
N LYS A 316 -6.23 25.71 13.09
CA LYS A 316 -7.38 25.15 12.36
C LYS A 316 -7.38 23.64 12.41
N ALA A 317 -6.24 23.00 12.16
CA ALA A 317 -6.11 21.54 12.21
C ALA A 317 -6.40 21.01 13.63
N ALA A 318 -5.81 21.61 14.64
CA ALA A 318 -5.99 21.23 16.05
C ALA A 318 -7.46 21.32 16.49
N ARG A 319 -8.10 22.46 16.27
CA ARG A 319 -9.50 22.68 16.66
C ARG A 319 -10.44 21.80 15.88
N HIS A 320 -10.21 21.63 14.56
CA HIS A 320 -11.07 20.74 13.75
C HIS A 320 -10.98 19.30 14.23
N PHE A 321 -9.76 18.80 14.46
CA PHE A 321 -9.55 17.45 14.97
C PHE A 321 -10.16 17.26 16.38
N ALA A 322 -10.02 18.26 17.25
CA ALA A 322 -10.51 18.19 18.62
C ALA A 322 -12.05 18.24 18.75
N ASN A 323 -12.73 18.96 17.85
CA ASN A 323 -14.18 19.16 17.94
C ASN A 323 -15.00 17.99 17.38
N HIS A 324 -14.38 17.00 16.77
CA HIS A 324 -15.06 15.83 16.22
C HIS A 324 -14.63 14.60 16.98
N THR A 325 -15.57 13.99 17.68
CA THR A 325 -15.38 12.69 18.35
C THR A 325 -15.44 11.60 17.29
N CYS A 326 -14.36 10.83 17.13
CA CYS A 326 -14.36 9.62 16.34
C CYS A 326 -14.72 8.44 17.25
N LEU A 327 -15.89 7.87 17.07
CA LEU A 327 -16.22 6.59 17.68
C LEU A 327 -15.55 5.48 16.88
N LEU A 328 -14.61 4.79 17.50
CA LEU A 328 -14.08 3.55 16.98
C LEU A 328 -15.11 2.45 17.25
N TYR A 329 -15.96 2.18 16.28
CA TYR A 329 -16.82 1.00 16.33
C TYR A 329 -16.08 -0.16 15.68
N THR A 330 -15.57 -1.10 16.47
CA THR A 330 -15.19 -2.41 15.97
C THR A 330 -16.47 -3.25 15.93
N SER A 331 -16.90 -3.67 14.76
CA SER A 331 -18.13 -4.41 14.55
C SER A 331 -18.03 -5.90 14.87
N ASP A 332 -17.12 -6.31 15.77
CA ASP A 332 -17.04 -7.69 16.23
C ASP A 332 -17.22 -7.75 17.74
N ALA A 333 -18.38 -8.25 18.16
CA ALA A 333 -18.73 -8.44 19.57
C ALA A 333 -17.82 -9.42 20.31
N ALA A 334 -16.91 -10.11 19.65
CA ALA A 334 -15.92 -11.01 20.24
C ALA A 334 -14.67 -10.29 20.75
N ASP A 335 -14.40 -9.05 20.29
CA ASP A 335 -13.19 -8.28 20.60
C ASP A 335 -13.39 -7.10 21.56
N GLU A 336 -14.50 -7.08 22.31
CA GLU A 336 -14.79 -6.00 23.26
C GLU A 336 -13.77 -5.82 24.40
N ARG A 337 -12.74 -6.64 24.49
CA ARG A 337 -11.75 -6.58 25.59
C ARG A 337 -10.43 -5.87 25.29
N SER A 338 -10.24 -5.36 24.09
CA SER A 338 -8.98 -4.70 23.69
C SER A 338 -9.15 -3.35 22.96
N SER A 339 -10.34 -2.74 23.01
CA SER A 339 -10.52 -1.39 22.51
C SER A 339 -9.88 -0.39 23.47
N VAL A 340 -8.68 0.06 23.18
CA VAL A 340 -8.11 1.23 23.85
C VAL A 340 -8.82 2.45 23.29
N ASP A 341 -9.79 2.96 24.05
CA ASP A 341 -10.40 4.26 23.80
C ASP A 341 -9.39 5.37 24.14
N LEU A 342 -8.68 5.85 23.15
CA LEU A 342 -7.83 7.04 23.23
C LEU A 342 -8.68 8.31 23.07
N GLY A 343 -9.85 8.38 23.70
CA GLY A 343 -10.72 9.55 23.68
C GLY A 343 -11.38 9.80 22.32
N GLY A 344 -11.68 8.74 21.56
CA GLY A 344 -12.44 8.82 20.30
C GLY A 344 -11.74 9.49 19.14
N ARG A 345 -10.41 9.62 19.16
CA ARG A 345 -9.64 10.30 18.12
C ARG A 345 -8.57 9.38 17.54
N ARG A 346 -8.44 9.38 16.21
CA ARG A 346 -7.45 8.56 15.50
C ARG A 346 -6.38 9.45 14.87
N ILE A 347 -5.12 9.14 15.17
CA ILE A 347 -3.94 9.66 14.49
C ILE A 347 -3.37 8.52 13.64
N ILE A 348 -3.25 8.73 12.34
CA ILE A 348 -2.64 7.80 11.40
C ILE A 348 -1.31 8.37 10.90
#